data_89a4a397f6e9ecf115ee77da04d5d265
#
_entry.id   89a4a397f6e9ecf115ee77da04d5d265
#
_cell.length_a   1.000
_cell.length_b   1.000
_cell.length_c   1.000
_cell.angle_alpha   90.00
_cell.angle_beta   90.00
_cell.angle_gamma   90.00
#
_symmetry.space_group_name_H-M   'P 1'
#
loop_
_entity.id
_entity.type
_entity.pdbx_description
1 polymer ?
#
loop_
_entity_poly.entity_id
_entity_poly.type
_entity_poly.pdbx_seq_one_letter_code
_entity_poly.pdbx_strand_id
1 'polypeptide(L)'
;MERVSEKKDEREGSAVPENKKGFVSALHIRGLRERWLFSAALPILLLLVLAVALFSIGVQEYYYSAMRSGLESRARIAAETFSGYGVKSYSEYYRLASYSAETFEEKDTIELQFINTNGRVQVSSYGLTAGTLPGTSDIDAAVGGEMASYQGRDPQTGENILAVSYPLYFNSRVVGVLRYVTSLREAQHRVLMDSLLASAAALVCMVLIAASNAIFINNVVEPVAVVSDAARRISGGSYGIMIENRYRDELGELVDNINDMSMKISQAEKIQQEFISSVSHELRTPLTAISGWAETLSVDPGSNLDQTKRGLGIILKESRRLTTMVEELLEFTKMQDGRFTLRVESVDLASELEDAIYTYFELFRQEGIEVSYKGPDEDVPPIVA
;
A
#
# COMPACT_ATOMS: atom_id res chain seq x y z
N MET A 1 15.27 -4.05 -68.73
CA MET A 1 15.10 -5.37 -68.08
C MET A 1 16.19 -5.50 -67.06
N GLU A 2 15.89 -5.14 -65.81
CA GLU A 2 16.66 -5.61 -64.66
C GLU A 2 15.88 -5.19 -63.41
N ARG A 3 15.46 -6.19 -62.65
CA ARG A 3 14.69 -6.01 -61.41
C ARG A 3 15.68 -5.68 -60.30
N VAL A 4 15.52 -4.52 -59.65
CA VAL A 4 16.16 -4.22 -58.38
C VAL A 4 15.32 -4.78 -57.26
N SER A 5 15.91 -5.70 -56.53
CA SER A 5 15.38 -6.37 -55.34
C SER A 5 15.41 -5.41 -54.14
N GLU A 6 14.26 -5.09 -53.61
CA GLU A 6 14.07 -4.33 -52.35
C GLU A 6 14.31 -5.26 -51.14
N LYS A 7 15.38 -5.03 -50.41
CA LYS A 7 15.74 -5.70 -49.17
C LYS A 7 14.95 -5.06 -48.02
N LYS A 8 13.96 -5.76 -47.54
CA LYS A 8 13.14 -5.41 -46.38
C LYS A 8 13.96 -5.71 -45.12
N ASP A 9 14.39 -4.66 -44.42
CA ASP A 9 15.01 -4.75 -43.09
C ASP A 9 13.91 -5.08 -42.04
N GLU A 10 13.91 -6.31 -41.57
CA GLU A 10 13.12 -6.75 -40.37
C GLU A 10 13.83 -6.23 -39.13
N ARG A 11 13.33 -5.15 -38.57
CA ARG A 11 13.64 -4.76 -37.20
C ARG A 11 12.79 -5.60 -36.26
N GLU A 12 13.40 -6.58 -35.64
CA GLU A 12 12.87 -7.25 -34.45
C GLU A 12 12.55 -6.21 -33.38
N GLY A 13 11.27 -5.94 -33.21
CA GLY A 13 10.74 -5.21 -32.07
C GLY A 13 10.83 -6.10 -30.84
N SER A 14 11.73 -5.79 -29.90
CA SER A 14 11.75 -6.37 -28.56
C SER A 14 10.42 -6.10 -27.89
N ALA A 15 9.61 -7.16 -27.74
CA ALA A 15 8.38 -7.14 -26.96
C ALA A 15 8.72 -6.86 -25.49
N VAL A 16 8.42 -5.68 -25.04
CA VAL A 16 8.38 -5.33 -23.62
C VAL A 16 7.33 -6.25 -22.95
N PRO A 17 7.66 -6.99 -21.88
CA PRO A 17 6.71 -7.89 -21.25
C PRO A 17 5.52 -7.07 -20.73
N GLU A 18 4.33 -7.44 -21.19
CA GLU A 18 3.05 -6.91 -20.75
C GLU A 18 2.92 -7.09 -19.23
N ASN A 19 3.08 -5.99 -18.52
CA ASN A 19 2.96 -5.93 -17.07
C ASN A 19 1.56 -6.43 -16.69
N LYS A 20 1.48 -7.57 -15.99
CA LYS A 20 0.25 -8.16 -15.45
C LYS A 20 -0.49 -7.07 -14.68
N LYS A 21 -1.51 -6.49 -15.30
CA LYS A 21 -2.44 -5.56 -14.63
C LYS A 21 -3.01 -6.31 -13.44
N GLY A 22 -2.57 -5.94 -12.23
CA GLY A 22 -3.06 -6.56 -11.00
C GLY A 22 -4.58 -6.41 -10.88
N PHE A 23 -5.23 -7.34 -10.18
CA PHE A 23 -6.68 -7.41 -9.95
C PHE A 23 -7.31 -6.05 -9.55
N VAL A 24 -6.54 -5.18 -8.88
CA VAL A 24 -6.94 -3.82 -8.45
C VAL A 24 -7.14 -2.84 -9.62
N SER A 25 -6.51 -3.07 -10.79
CA SER A 25 -6.68 -2.19 -11.96
C SER A 25 -7.97 -2.45 -12.76
N ALA A 26 -8.63 -3.58 -12.51
CA ALA A 26 -9.90 -3.92 -13.13
C ALA A 26 -11.11 -3.24 -12.43
N LEU A 27 -10.97 -2.87 -11.15
CA LEU A 27 -11.91 -2.00 -10.46
C LEU A 27 -11.53 -0.55 -10.79
N HIS A 28 -12.45 0.24 -11.35
CA HIS A 28 -12.28 1.66 -11.67
C HIS A 28 -12.09 2.53 -10.40
N ILE A 29 -11.07 2.23 -9.62
CA ILE A 29 -10.75 2.85 -8.34
C ILE A 29 -9.92 4.10 -8.62
N ARG A 30 -10.51 5.28 -8.46
CA ARG A 30 -9.97 6.59 -8.86
C ARG A 30 -9.25 7.36 -7.75
N GLY A 31 -8.80 6.73 -6.67
CA GLY A 31 -8.09 7.45 -5.60
C GLY A 31 -7.08 6.60 -4.86
N LEU A 32 -6.05 7.23 -4.30
CA LEU A 32 -5.06 6.57 -3.42
C LEU A 32 -5.76 5.92 -2.21
N ARG A 33 -6.76 6.60 -1.65
CA ARG A 33 -7.58 6.16 -0.52
C ARG A 33 -8.32 4.86 -0.81
N GLU A 34 -9.02 4.78 -1.95
CA GLU A 34 -9.79 3.59 -2.35
C GLU A 34 -8.87 2.43 -2.69
N ARG A 35 -7.77 2.69 -3.41
CA ARG A 35 -6.76 1.67 -3.73
C ARG A 35 -6.18 1.04 -2.49
N TRP A 36 -5.89 1.84 -1.48
CA TRP A 36 -5.29 1.36 -0.24
C TRP A 36 -6.30 0.53 0.57
N LEU A 37 -7.57 0.96 0.69
CA LEU A 37 -8.63 0.20 1.34
C LEU A 37 -8.82 -1.18 0.71
N PHE A 38 -8.90 -1.27 -0.63
CA PHE A 38 -9.08 -2.55 -1.31
C PHE A 38 -7.82 -3.43 -1.29
N SER A 39 -6.63 -2.87 -1.32
CA SER A 39 -5.40 -3.66 -1.35
C SER A 39 -4.96 -4.15 0.03
N ALA A 40 -5.25 -3.42 1.10
CA ALA A 40 -4.82 -3.74 2.46
C ALA A 40 -5.96 -4.26 3.35
N ALA A 41 -7.08 -3.55 3.45
CA ALA A 41 -8.14 -3.90 4.40
C ALA A 41 -8.96 -5.13 3.96
N LEU A 42 -9.28 -5.26 2.69
CA LEU A 42 -10.10 -6.37 2.17
C LEU A 42 -9.43 -7.75 2.34
N PRO A 43 -8.15 -7.95 1.98
CA PRO A 43 -7.49 -9.24 2.22
C PRO A 43 -7.40 -9.62 3.69
N ILE A 44 -7.14 -8.65 4.57
CA ILE A 44 -7.07 -8.89 6.03
C ILE A 44 -8.44 -9.30 6.56
N LEU A 45 -9.51 -8.63 6.14
CA LEU A 45 -10.88 -8.99 6.50
C LEU A 45 -11.22 -10.41 6.05
N LEU A 46 -10.92 -10.77 4.81
CA LEU A 46 -11.15 -12.11 4.25
C LEU A 46 -10.39 -13.18 5.03
N LEU A 47 -9.12 -12.91 5.36
CA LEU A 47 -8.27 -13.83 6.11
C LEU A 47 -8.81 -14.01 7.55
N LEU A 48 -9.29 -12.96 8.18
CA LEU A 48 -9.88 -13.00 9.52
C LEU A 48 -11.17 -13.82 9.54
N VAL A 49 -12.06 -13.64 8.57
CA VAL A 49 -13.28 -14.43 8.42
C VAL A 49 -12.95 -15.91 8.19
N LEU A 50 -11.98 -16.18 7.34
CA LEU A 50 -11.50 -17.54 7.08
C LEU A 50 -10.91 -18.18 8.34
N ALA A 51 -10.12 -17.43 9.11
CA ALA A 51 -9.51 -17.91 10.34
C ALA A 51 -10.58 -18.29 11.38
N VAL A 52 -11.62 -17.46 11.57
CA VAL A 52 -12.74 -17.78 12.49
C VAL A 52 -13.50 -19.01 12.00
N ALA A 53 -13.75 -19.14 10.70
CA ALA A 53 -14.44 -20.31 10.15
C ALA A 53 -13.64 -21.60 10.36
N LEU A 54 -12.33 -21.58 10.05
CA LEU A 54 -11.45 -22.73 10.28
C LEU A 54 -11.32 -23.10 11.76
N PHE A 55 -11.22 -22.08 12.63
CA PHE A 55 -11.19 -22.29 14.08
C PHE A 55 -12.48 -22.97 14.56
N SER A 56 -13.65 -22.49 14.13
CA SER A 56 -14.94 -23.06 14.53
C SER A 56 -15.09 -24.51 14.09
N ILE A 57 -14.69 -24.84 12.86
CA ILE A 57 -14.69 -26.22 12.35
C ILE A 57 -13.70 -27.08 13.15
N GLY A 58 -12.50 -26.57 13.41
CA GLY A 58 -11.48 -27.29 14.19
C GLY A 58 -11.91 -27.58 15.63
N VAL A 59 -12.52 -26.63 16.31
CA VAL A 59 -13.07 -26.79 17.66
C VAL A 59 -14.18 -27.82 17.68
N GLN A 60 -15.10 -27.77 16.71
CA GLN A 60 -16.16 -28.74 16.57
C GLN A 60 -15.62 -30.18 16.40
N GLU A 61 -14.70 -30.36 15.48
CA GLU A 61 -14.08 -31.67 15.22
C GLU A 61 -13.31 -32.18 16.45
N TYR A 62 -12.59 -31.30 17.15
CA TYR A 62 -11.84 -31.62 18.35
C TYR A 62 -12.78 -32.18 19.45
N TYR A 63 -13.88 -31.48 19.78
CA TYR A 63 -14.83 -31.95 20.82
C TYR A 63 -15.50 -33.26 20.41
N TYR A 64 -15.95 -33.39 19.18
CA TYR A 64 -16.65 -34.58 18.71
C TYR A 64 -15.72 -35.80 18.60
N SER A 65 -14.51 -35.62 18.11
CA SER A 65 -13.50 -36.67 18.05
C SER A 65 -13.09 -37.17 19.46
N ALA A 66 -12.88 -36.23 20.37
CA ALA A 66 -12.56 -36.57 21.78
C ALA A 66 -13.68 -37.36 22.46
N MET A 67 -14.93 -36.93 22.27
CA MET A 67 -16.08 -37.66 22.81
C MET A 67 -16.22 -39.05 22.20
N ARG A 68 -16.08 -39.16 20.87
CA ARG A 68 -16.13 -40.44 20.16
C ARG A 68 -15.07 -41.40 20.66
N SER A 69 -13.81 -40.98 20.69
CA SER A 69 -12.71 -41.83 21.19
C SER A 69 -12.87 -42.25 22.63
N GLY A 70 -13.42 -41.37 23.48
CA GLY A 70 -13.75 -41.68 24.86
C GLY A 70 -14.82 -42.77 24.99
N LEU A 71 -15.93 -42.64 24.23
CA LEU A 71 -16.99 -43.65 24.21
C LEU A 71 -16.55 -44.98 23.61
N GLU A 72 -15.77 -44.96 22.51
CA GLU A 72 -15.22 -46.18 21.89
C GLU A 72 -14.33 -46.98 22.86
N SER A 73 -13.44 -46.27 23.57
CA SER A 73 -12.58 -46.90 24.59
C SER A 73 -13.40 -47.55 25.71
N ARG A 74 -14.42 -46.85 26.23
CA ARG A 74 -15.32 -47.31 27.27
C ARG A 74 -16.14 -48.52 26.79
N ALA A 75 -16.73 -48.42 25.58
CA ALA A 75 -17.54 -49.49 25.01
C ALA A 75 -16.70 -50.78 24.81
N ARG A 76 -15.48 -50.66 24.34
CA ARG A 76 -14.58 -51.79 24.21
C ARG A 76 -14.25 -52.42 25.54
N ILE A 77 -13.78 -51.65 26.53
CA ILE A 77 -13.41 -52.17 27.85
C ILE A 77 -14.61 -52.87 28.52
N ALA A 78 -15.77 -52.22 28.49
CA ALA A 78 -16.99 -52.78 29.09
C ALA A 78 -17.45 -54.06 28.40
N ALA A 79 -17.42 -54.10 27.06
CA ALA A 79 -17.79 -55.29 26.30
C ALA A 79 -16.82 -56.46 26.51
N GLU A 80 -15.51 -56.20 26.54
CA GLU A 80 -14.50 -57.23 26.88
C GLU A 80 -14.69 -57.74 28.27
N THR A 81 -14.92 -56.90 29.25
CA THR A 81 -15.23 -57.29 30.65
C THR A 81 -16.50 -58.12 30.73
N PHE A 82 -17.55 -57.68 30.05
CA PHE A 82 -18.83 -58.40 30.01
C PHE A 82 -18.68 -59.79 29.37
N SER A 83 -17.95 -59.90 28.26
CA SER A 83 -17.68 -61.18 27.60
C SER A 83 -16.82 -62.11 28.46
N GLY A 84 -15.94 -61.55 29.31
CA GLY A 84 -15.10 -62.34 30.24
C GLY A 84 -15.85 -63.07 31.34
N TYR A 85 -17.07 -62.62 31.68
CA TYR A 85 -17.91 -63.31 32.71
C TYR A 85 -18.42 -64.70 32.29
N GLY A 86 -18.24 -65.13 31.06
CA GLY A 86 -18.52 -66.49 30.59
C GLY A 86 -20.01 -66.87 30.71
N VAL A 87 -20.89 -66.00 30.31
CA VAL A 87 -22.36 -66.16 30.38
C VAL A 87 -22.82 -67.44 29.68
N LYS A 88 -23.50 -68.34 30.41
CA LYS A 88 -23.90 -69.66 29.89
C LYS A 88 -25.36 -69.72 29.45
N SER A 89 -26.19 -68.75 29.83
CA SER A 89 -27.63 -68.72 29.52
C SER A 89 -28.16 -67.33 29.28
N TYR A 90 -29.29 -67.21 28.58
CA TYR A 90 -29.98 -65.93 28.36
C TYR A 90 -30.41 -65.24 29.66
N SER A 91 -30.82 -66.01 30.65
CA SER A 91 -31.23 -65.47 31.99
C SER A 91 -30.03 -64.91 32.74
N GLU A 92 -28.87 -65.51 32.61
CA GLU A 92 -27.64 -65.00 33.20
C GLU A 92 -27.14 -63.73 32.47
N TYR A 93 -27.22 -63.70 31.14
CA TYR A 93 -26.96 -62.50 30.31
C TYR A 93 -27.85 -61.33 30.78
N TYR A 94 -29.18 -61.55 30.83
CA TYR A 94 -30.12 -60.50 31.21
C TYR A 94 -29.87 -59.99 32.64
N ARG A 95 -29.57 -60.87 33.60
CA ARG A 95 -29.26 -60.50 34.97
C ARG A 95 -27.97 -59.62 35.04
N LEU A 96 -26.91 -60.04 34.28
CA LEU A 96 -25.68 -59.30 34.28
C LEU A 96 -25.85 -57.95 33.58
N ALA A 97 -26.57 -57.89 32.45
CA ALA A 97 -26.89 -56.64 31.75
C ALA A 97 -27.70 -55.67 32.65
N SER A 98 -28.72 -56.18 33.36
CA SER A 98 -29.51 -55.40 34.31
C SER A 98 -28.65 -54.83 35.45
N TYR A 99 -27.82 -55.71 36.04
CA TYR A 99 -26.88 -55.26 37.09
C TYR A 99 -25.90 -54.21 36.61
N SER A 100 -25.30 -54.41 35.42
CA SER A 100 -24.39 -53.41 34.84
C SER A 100 -25.09 -52.07 34.56
N ALA A 101 -26.32 -52.07 34.06
CA ALA A 101 -27.10 -50.86 33.83
C ALA A 101 -27.55 -50.16 35.12
N GLU A 102 -27.91 -50.91 36.15
CA GLU A 102 -28.30 -50.37 37.47
C GLU A 102 -27.11 -49.79 38.22
N THR A 103 -25.92 -50.38 38.13
CA THR A 103 -24.70 -49.95 38.81
C THR A 103 -23.87 -48.96 38.01
N PHE A 104 -24.33 -48.58 36.83
CA PHE A 104 -23.61 -47.62 35.96
C PHE A 104 -23.59 -46.23 36.62
N GLU A 105 -22.41 -45.72 36.95
CA GLU A 105 -22.22 -44.50 37.72
C GLU A 105 -22.50 -43.21 36.91
N GLU A 106 -22.25 -43.23 35.61
CA GLU A 106 -22.32 -42.02 34.77
C GLU A 106 -23.68 -41.82 34.07
N LYS A 107 -24.78 -42.29 34.71
CA LYS A 107 -26.14 -42.22 34.12
C LYS A 107 -26.56 -40.81 33.68
N ASP A 108 -26.07 -39.78 34.37
CA ASP A 108 -26.46 -38.38 34.11
C ASP A 108 -25.95 -37.84 32.78
N THR A 109 -24.87 -38.45 32.24
CA THR A 109 -24.20 -37.97 31.02
C THR A 109 -24.18 -38.97 29.88
N ILE A 110 -24.20 -40.27 30.20
CA ILE A 110 -24.09 -41.35 29.23
C ILE A 110 -25.16 -42.39 29.53
N GLU A 111 -25.93 -42.78 28.54
CA GLU A 111 -26.85 -43.89 28.64
C GLU A 111 -26.16 -45.18 28.20
N LEU A 112 -26.22 -46.21 29.03
CA LEU A 112 -25.79 -47.57 28.69
C LEU A 112 -26.99 -48.40 28.26
N GLN A 113 -26.97 -48.94 27.08
CA GLN A 113 -27.99 -49.81 26.50
C GLN A 113 -27.43 -51.18 26.18
N PHE A 114 -28.20 -52.25 26.51
CA PHE A 114 -27.97 -53.58 26.02
C PHE A 114 -29.04 -53.91 24.98
N ILE A 115 -28.61 -54.30 23.80
CA ILE A 115 -29.45 -54.49 22.61
C ILE A 115 -29.32 -55.92 22.14
N ASN A 116 -30.43 -56.56 21.76
CA ASN A 116 -30.40 -57.92 21.22
C ASN A 116 -29.99 -57.92 19.72
N THR A 117 -29.82 -59.15 19.17
CA THR A 117 -29.47 -59.35 17.74
C THR A 117 -30.55 -58.87 16.75
N ASN A 118 -31.76 -58.56 17.25
CA ASN A 118 -32.83 -57.96 16.42
C ASN A 118 -32.86 -56.46 16.52
N GLY A 119 -31.83 -55.81 17.09
CA GLY A 119 -31.72 -54.35 17.20
C GLY A 119 -32.62 -53.72 18.30
N ARG A 120 -33.24 -54.52 19.18
CA ARG A 120 -34.15 -54.04 20.21
C ARG A 120 -33.45 -53.89 21.58
N VAL A 121 -33.69 -52.78 22.23
CA VAL A 121 -33.20 -52.54 23.62
C VAL A 121 -33.80 -53.52 24.57
N GLN A 122 -32.97 -54.19 25.32
CA GLN A 122 -33.39 -55.13 26.39
C GLN A 122 -33.30 -54.50 27.76
N VAL A 123 -32.21 -53.77 28.01
CA VAL A 123 -31.93 -53.07 29.25
C VAL A 123 -31.31 -51.73 28.94
N SER A 124 -31.70 -50.68 29.67
CA SER A 124 -31.12 -49.32 29.58
C SER A 124 -30.88 -48.78 31.01
N SER A 125 -29.75 -48.08 31.18
CA SER A 125 -29.44 -47.37 32.42
C SER A 125 -30.33 -46.13 32.65
N TYR A 126 -30.98 -45.64 31.61
CA TYR A 126 -31.80 -44.40 31.64
C TYR A 126 -33.33 -44.68 31.63
N GLY A 127 -33.71 -45.95 31.64
CA GLY A 127 -35.12 -46.31 31.78
C GLY A 127 -35.90 -46.36 30.44
N LEU A 128 -35.21 -46.51 29.29
CA LEU A 128 -35.90 -46.79 28.04
C LEU A 128 -36.70 -48.10 28.13
N THR A 129 -37.91 -48.07 27.57
CA THR A 129 -38.83 -49.22 27.62
C THR A 129 -38.22 -50.38 26.86
N ALA A 130 -38.14 -51.54 27.49
CA ALA A 130 -37.68 -52.77 26.89
C ALA A 130 -38.46 -53.07 25.57
N GLY A 131 -37.73 -53.44 24.50
CA GLY A 131 -38.31 -53.64 23.19
C GLY A 131 -38.28 -52.48 22.21
N THR A 132 -37.81 -51.30 22.67
CA THR A 132 -37.61 -50.13 21.83
C THR A 132 -36.58 -50.40 20.73
N LEU A 133 -36.81 -49.91 19.49
CA LEU A 133 -35.91 -50.03 18.36
C LEU A 133 -35.27 -48.64 18.05
N PRO A 134 -34.02 -48.41 18.39
CA PRO A 134 -33.39 -47.12 18.14
C PRO A 134 -33.20 -46.82 16.62
N GLY A 135 -33.01 -47.82 15.78
CA GLY A 135 -33.02 -47.68 14.32
C GLY A 135 -31.84 -46.86 13.75
N THR A 136 -30.68 -46.97 14.36
CA THR A 136 -29.46 -46.27 13.93
C THR A 136 -28.42 -47.23 13.37
N SER A 137 -27.60 -46.77 12.42
CA SER A 137 -26.66 -47.62 11.65
C SER A 137 -25.54 -48.27 12.48
N ASP A 138 -25.20 -47.71 13.64
CA ASP A 138 -24.19 -48.25 14.55
C ASP A 138 -24.64 -49.63 15.12
N ILE A 139 -25.93 -49.81 15.36
CA ILE A 139 -26.50 -51.07 15.86
C ILE A 139 -26.41 -52.17 14.80
N ASP A 140 -26.79 -51.84 13.56
CA ASP A 140 -26.76 -52.82 12.47
C ASP A 140 -25.33 -53.34 12.22
N ALA A 141 -24.35 -52.45 12.23
CA ALA A 141 -22.94 -52.77 12.12
C ALA A 141 -22.46 -53.64 13.32
N ALA A 142 -22.87 -53.29 14.53
CA ALA A 142 -22.47 -54.02 15.73
C ALA A 142 -23.13 -55.44 15.79
N VAL A 143 -24.37 -55.60 15.35
CA VAL A 143 -24.97 -56.91 15.16
C VAL A 143 -24.22 -57.76 14.11
N GLY A 144 -23.65 -57.07 13.08
CA GLY A 144 -22.75 -57.70 12.10
C GLY A 144 -21.37 -58.09 12.65
N GLY A 145 -21.02 -57.69 13.86
CA GLY A 145 -19.75 -57.99 14.53
C GLY A 145 -18.70 -56.93 14.45
N GLU A 146 -19.02 -55.71 13.98
CA GLU A 146 -18.09 -54.61 13.88
C GLU A 146 -18.48 -53.45 14.86
N MET A 147 -17.49 -52.90 15.55
CA MET A 147 -17.71 -51.70 16.33
C MET A 147 -18.06 -50.51 15.43
N ALA A 148 -19.11 -49.81 15.72
CA ALA A 148 -19.50 -48.64 14.94
C ALA A 148 -19.98 -47.47 15.81
N SER A 149 -19.91 -46.26 15.30
CA SER A 149 -20.44 -45.05 15.93
C SER A 149 -21.49 -44.38 15.04
N TYR A 150 -22.47 -43.78 15.69
CA TYR A 150 -23.51 -42.97 15.04
C TYR A 150 -23.52 -41.57 15.66
N GLN A 151 -23.44 -40.57 14.78
CA GLN A 151 -23.58 -39.19 15.15
C GLN A 151 -24.74 -38.58 14.35
N GLY A 152 -25.75 -38.15 15.03
CA GLY A 152 -26.92 -37.60 14.36
C GLY A 152 -28.10 -37.41 15.29
N ARG A 153 -29.28 -37.23 14.71
CA ARG A 153 -30.50 -37.04 15.45
C ARG A 153 -31.07 -38.41 15.90
N ASP A 154 -31.32 -38.54 17.18
CA ASP A 154 -32.01 -39.73 17.70
C ASP A 154 -33.44 -39.80 17.13
N PRO A 155 -33.81 -40.88 16.45
CA PRO A 155 -35.14 -41.01 15.87
C PRO A 155 -36.30 -40.96 16.89
N GLN A 156 -36.03 -41.23 18.15
CA GLN A 156 -37.07 -41.28 19.20
C GLN A 156 -37.22 -39.96 19.96
N THR A 157 -36.10 -39.38 20.39
CA THR A 157 -36.10 -38.16 21.21
C THR A 157 -35.98 -36.90 20.36
N GLY A 158 -35.47 -37.04 19.10
CA GLY A 158 -35.16 -35.92 18.23
C GLY A 158 -33.91 -35.15 18.66
N GLU A 159 -33.19 -35.57 19.68
CA GLU A 159 -31.99 -34.96 20.23
C GLU A 159 -30.75 -35.34 19.37
N ASN A 160 -29.78 -34.43 19.25
CA ASN A 160 -28.50 -34.78 18.62
C ASN A 160 -27.69 -35.61 19.62
N ILE A 161 -27.36 -36.82 19.22
CA ILE A 161 -26.60 -37.79 20.00
C ILE A 161 -25.33 -38.25 19.32
N LEU A 162 -24.40 -38.71 20.14
CA LEU A 162 -23.29 -39.55 19.71
C LEU A 162 -23.46 -40.91 20.39
N ALA A 163 -23.55 -41.97 19.58
CA ALA A 163 -23.68 -43.33 20.07
C ALA A 163 -22.51 -44.17 19.56
N VAL A 164 -22.06 -45.10 20.41
CA VAL A 164 -21.04 -46.09 20.06
C VAL A 164 -21.56 -47.46 20.42
N SER A 165 -21.62 -48.36 19.46
CA SER A 165 -22.12 -49.73 19.60
C SER A 165 -20.97 -50.73 19.45
N TYR A 166 -20.86 -51.64 20.40
CA TYR A 166 -19.84 -52.67 20.42
C TYR A 166 -20.49 -54.05 20.49
N PRO A 167 -20.07 -55.05 19.64
CA PRO A 167 -20.66 -56.40 19.69
C PRO A 167 -20.25 -57.15 20.93
N LEU A 168 -21.23 -57.82 21.57
CA LEU A 168 -20.99 -58.73 22.67
C LEU A 168 -20.88 -60.17 22.15
N TYR A 169 -19.75 -60.79 22.42
CA TYR A 169 -19.44 -62.12 21.90
C TYR A 169 -19.61 -63.21 22.95
N PHE A 170 -20.21 -64.32 22.56
CA PHE A 170 -20.19 -65.58 23.30
C PHE A 170 -19.92 -66.74 22.33
N ASN A 171 -18.91 -67.54 22.61
CA ASN A 171 -18.46 -68.62 21.73
C ASN A 171 -18.28 -68.18 20.27
N SER A 172 -17.62 -67.03 20.06
CA SER A 172 -17.37 -66.47 18.73
C SER A 172 -18.63 -66.05 17.95
N ARG A 173 -19.77 -65.96 18.59
CA ARG A 173 -21.03 -65.46 18.00
C ARG A 173 -21.47 -64.20 18.72
N VAL A 174 -22.00 -63.24 17.95
CA VAL A 174 -22.62 -62.06 18.52
C VAL A 174 -23.92 -62.42 19.20
N VAL A 175 -24.05 -62.18 20.50
CA VAL A 175 -25.25 -62.49 21.31
C VAL A 175 -26.05 -61.22 21.64
N GLY A 176 -25.45 -60.06 21.46
CA GLY A 176 -26.09 -58.75 21.69
C GLY A 176 -25.09 -57.64 21.40
N VAL A 177 -25.50 -56.43 21.64
CA VAL A 177 -24.72 -55.20 21.46
C VAL A 177 -24.74 -54.39 22.71
N LEU A 178 -23.59 -53.92 23.13
CA LEU A 178 -23.44 -52.90 24.20
C LEU A 178 -23.32 -51.54 23.49
N ARG A 179 -24.21 -50.63 23.86
CA ARG A 179 -24.27 -49.32 23.26
C ARG A 179 -24.16 -48.22 24.33
N TYR A 180 -23.25 -47.28 24.12
CA TYR A 180 -23.18 -46.06 24.86
C TYR A 180 -23.75 -44.90 24.03
N VAL A 181 -24.65 -44.11 24.65
CA VAL A 181 -25.29 -42.96 24.02
C VAL A 181 -25.07 -41.74 24.90
N THR A 182 -24.66 -40.65 24.27
CA THR A 182 -24.52 -39.36 24.97
C THR A 182 -25.12 -38.22 24.16
N SER A 183 -25.68 -37.23 24.84
CA SER A 183 -26.19 -36.02 24.19
C SER A 183 -25.06 -35.12 23.71
N LEU A 184 -25.17 -34.59 22.49
CA LEU A 184 -24.25 -33.61 21.94
C LEU A 184 -24.58 -32.18 22.37
N ARG A 185 -25.64 -31.95 23.16
CA ARG A 185 -26.15 -30.64 23.53
C ARG A 185 -25.10 -29.80 24.27
N GLU A 186 -24.41 -30.38 25.24
CA GLU A 186 -23.39 -29.68 26.02
C GLU A 186 -22.14 -29.37 25.13
N ALA A 187 -21.71 -30.32 24.31
CA ALA A 187 -20.62 -30.10 23.36
C ALA A 187 -20.97 -29.02 22.37
N GLN A 188 -22.19 -29.04 21.83
CA GLN A 188 -22.67 -27.99 20.91
C GLN A 188 -22.69 -26.60 21.58
N HIS A 189 -23.13 -26.55 22.86
CA HIS A 189 -23.10 -25.28 23.59
C HIS A 189 -21.65 -24.76 23.78
N ARG A 190 -20.71 -25.63 24.13
CA ARG A 190 -19.28 -25.25 24.25
C ARG A 190 -18.70 -24.78 22.93
N VAL A 191 -18.91 -25.51 21.84
CA VAL A 191 -18.49 -25.12 20.50
C VAL A 191 -19.06 -23.75 20.11
N LEU A 192 -20.35 -23.53 20.42
CA LEU A 192 -21.01 -22.24 20.18
C LEU A 192 -20.35 -21.11 20.97
N MET A 193 -20.09 -21.32 22.26
CA MET A 193 -19.46 -20.30 23.11
C MET A 193 -18.03 -19.99 22.67
N ASP A 194 -17.24 -21.01 22.35
CA ASP A 194 -15.87 -20.81 21.85
C ASP A 194 -15.85 -20.09 20.47
N SER A 195 -16.81 -20.44 19.61
CA SER A 195 -16.96 -19.77 18.29
C SER A 195 -17.43 -18.32 18.45
N LEU A 196 -18.32 -18.03 19.41
CA LEU A 196 -18.75 -16.67 19.73
C LEU A 196 -17.60 -15.84 20.30
N LEU A 197 -16.78 -16.42 21.17
CA LEU A 197 -15.61 -15.75 21.74
C LEU A 197 -14.59 -15.41 20.65
N ALA A 198 -14.32 -16.36 19.76
CA ALA A 198 -13.44 -16.14 18.60
C ALA A 198 -13.99 -15.05 17.66
N SER A 199 -15.30 -15.06 17.42
CA SER A 199 -15.97 -14.03 16.59
C SER A 199 -15.91 -12.64 17.24
N ALA A 200 -16.08 -12.56 18.57
CA ALA A 200 -15.95 -11.31 19.31
C ALA A 200 -14.52 -10.76 19.25
N ALA A 201 -13.51 -11.63 19.43
CA ALA A 201 -12.10 -11.25 19.27
C ALA A 201 -11.79 -10.76 17.85
N ALA A 202 -12.31 -11.44 16.83
CA ALA A 202 -12.18 -11.03 15.44
C ALA A 202 -12.85 -9.67 15.17
N LEU A 203 -14.00 -9.39 15.77
CA LEU A 203 -14.67 -8.10 15.67
C LEU A 203 -13.82 -6.98 16.28
N VAL A 204 -13.22 -7.21 17.44
CA VAL A 204 -12.30 -6.24 18.07
C VAL A 204 -11.11 -5.97 17.16
N CYS A 205 -10.48 -7.02 16.60
CA CYS A 205 -9.39 -6.85 15.63
C CYS A 205 -9.84 -6.04 14.42
N MET A 206 -11.04 -6.29 13.89
CA MET A 206 -11.59 -5.55 12.75
C MET A 206 -11.73 -4.05 13.06
N VAL A 207 -12.25 -3.72 14.26
CA VAL A 207 -12.38 -2.31 14.70
C VAL A 207 -11.02 -1.63 14.83
N LEU A 208 -10.03 -2.32 15.40
CA LEU A 208 -8.67 -1.81 15.53
C LEU A 208 -8.01 -1.56 14.14
N ILE A 209 -8.20 -2.48 13.20
CA ILE A 209 -7.72 -2.34 11.81
C ILE A 209 -8.40 -1.15 11.14
N ALA A 210 -9.72 -1.02 11.29
CA ALA A 210 -10.47 0.12 10.72
C ALA A 210 -10.00 1.46 11.29
N ALA A 211 -9.79 1.53 12.62
CA ALA A 211 -9.26 2.72 13.28
C ALA A 211 -7.84 3.06 12.81
N SER A 212 -6.94 2.07 12.75
CA SER A 212 -5.58 2.24 12.23
C SER A 212 -5.57 2.73 10.79
N ASN A 213 -6.44 2.16 9.93
CA ASN A 213 -6.60 2.60 8.55
C ASN A 213 -7.08 4.05 8.45
N ALA A 214 -8.05 4.45 9.28
CA ALA A 214 -8.54 5.83 9.30
C ALA A 214 -7.43 6.82 9.70
N ILE A 215 -6.66 6.48 10.73
CA ILE A 215 -5.51 7.27 11.17
C ILE A 215 -4.46 7.39 10.05
N PHE A 216 -4.13 6.30 9.38
CA PHE A 216 -3.16 6.31 8.29
C PHE A 216 -3.63 7.14 7.09
N ILE A 217 -4.91 7.04 6.72
CA ILE A 217 -5.48 7.84 5.62
C ILE A 217 -5.37 9.33 5.94
N ASN A 218 -5.76 9.74 7.14
CA ASN A 218 -5.77 11.15 7.52
C ASN A 218 -4.36 11.73 7.74
N ASN A 219 -3.43 10.92 8.26
CA ASN A 219 -2.11 11.42 8.62
C ASN A 219 -1.07 11.26 7.49
N VAL A 220 -1.30 10.37 6.51
CA VAL A 220 -0.32 10.12 5.45
C VAL A 220 -0.91 10.31 4.05
N VAL A 221 -2.02 9.64 3.75
CA VAL A 221 -2.55 9.63 2.37
C VAL A 221 -3.08 10.99 1.95
N GLU A 222 -3.82 11.65 2.81
CA GLU A 222 -4.43 12.96 2.53
C GLU A 222 -3.37 14.07 2.38
N PRO A 223 -2.37 14.20 3.27
CA PRO A 223 -1.27 15.15 3.10
C PRO A 223 -0.48 14.95 1.81
N VAL A 224 -0.14 13.71 1.48
CA VAL A 224 0.57 13.40 0.22
C VAL A 224 -0.26 13.80 -1.00
N ALA A 225 -1.57 13.62 -0.96
CA ALA A 225 -2.46 14.05 -2.04
C ALA A 225 -2.47 15.59 -2.18
N VAL A 226 -2.47 16.35 -1.07
CA VAL A 226 -2.38 17.82 -1.06
C VAL A 226 -1.06 18.30 -1.68
N VAL A 227 0.06 17.71 -1.27
CA VAL A 227 1.40 18.01 -1.82
C VAL A 227 1.46 17.71 -3.32
N SER A 228 0.91 16.57 -3.75
CA SER A 228 0.85 16.18 -5.16
C SER A 228 0.01 17.15 -6.00
N ASP A 229 -1.10 17.65 -5.46
CA ASP A 229 -1.93 18.65 -6.15
C ASP A 229 -1.21 19.99 -6.25
N ALA A 230 -0.55 20.45 -5.18
CA ALA A 230 0.26 21.68 -5.21
C ALA A 230 1.41 21.57 -6.23
N ALA A 231 2.14 20.45 -6.26
CA ALA A 231 3.20 20.24 -7.24
C ALA A 231 2.66 20.26 -8.69
N ARG A 232 1.47 19.70 -8.93
CA ARG A 232 0.79 19.77 -10.23
C ARG A 232 0.42 21.21 -10.62
N ARG A 233 -0.06 22.01 -9.68
CA ARG A 233 -0.40 23.43 -9.91
C ARG A 233 0.86 24.26 -10.19
N ILE A 234 1.96 24.00 -9.46
CA ILE A 234 3.25 24.64 -9.72
C ILE A 234 3.75 24.31 -11.13
N SER A 235 3.70 23.03 -11.52
CA SER A 235 4.09 22.60 -12.88
C SER A 235 3.18 23.19 -13.98
N GLY A 236 1.95 23.55 -13.65
CA GLY A 236 1.01 24.25 -14.53
C GLY A 236 1.15 25.76 -14.56
N GLY A 237 2.20 26.32 -13.93
CA GLY A 237 2.50 27.77 -13.98
C GLY A 237 1.93 28.57 -12.79
N SER A 238 1.33 27.93 -11.80
CA SER A 238 0.85 28.61 -10.58
C SER A 238 1.98 28.67 -9.56
N TYR A 239 2.92 29.58 -9.72
CA TYR A 239 4.07 29.74 -8.84
C TYR A 239 3.74 30.55 -7.58
N GLY A 240 4.51 30.35 -6.50
CA GLY A 240 4.34 31.06 -5.23
C GLY A 240 3.18 30.56 -4.38
N ILE A 241 2.56 29.43 -4.73
CA ILE A 241 1.58 28.76 -3.84
C ILE A 241 2.30 28.22 -2.63
N MET A 242 1.65 28.37 -1.46
CA MET A 242 2.14 27.85 -0.17
C MET A 242 1.15 26.86 0.38
N ILE A 243 1.66 25.71 0.83
CA ILE A 243 0.92 24.71 1.58
C ILE A 243 1.13 25.02 3.07
N GLU A 244 0.06 25.04 3.85
CA GLU A 244 0.17 25.21 5.31
C GLU A 244 0.85 23.95 5.90
N ASN A 245 2.03 24.12 6.49
CA ASN A 245 2.74 23.01 7.15
C ASN A 245 2.17 22.80 8.56
N ARG A 246 1.45 21.70 8.75
CA ARG A 246 0.88 21.26 10.04
C ARG A 246 1.61 20.03 10.59
N TYR A 247 2.61 19.53 9.88
CA TYR A 247 3.30 18.27 10.18
C TYR A 247 4.65 18.56 10.81
N ARG A 248 5.13 17.66 11.68
CA ARG A 248 6.42 17.79 12.38
C ARG A 248 7.37 16.64 12.07
N ASP A 249 7.06 15.85 11.08
CA ASP A 249 7.76 14.67 10.61
C ASP A 249 8.30 14.88 9.19
N GLU A 250 8.67 13.83 8.50
CA GLU A 250 9.18 13.84 7.12
C GLU A 250 8.18 14.45 6.12
N LEU A 251 6.88 14.41 6.45
CA LEU A 251 5.85 15.08 5.64
C LEU A 251 5.94 16.60 5.79
N GLY A 252 6.28 17.07 6.98
CA GLY A 252 6.55 18.50 7.22
C GLY A 252 7.73 18.99 6.40
N GLU A 253 8.84 18.25 6.40
CA GLU A 253 10.00 18.56 5.58
C GLU A 253 9.66 18.56 4.08
N LEU A 254 8.85 17.59 3.62
CA LEU A 254 8.38 17.56 2.23
C LEU A 254 7.55 18.79 1.87
N VAL A 255 6.65 19.23 2.75
CA VAL A 255 5.84 20.45 2.55
C VAL A 255 6.74 21.68 2.46
N ASP A 256 7.72 21.82 3.34
CA ASP A 256 8.65 22.94 3.35
C ASP A 256 9.51 22.97 2.08
N ASN A 257 10.02 21.84 1.63
CA ASN A 257 10.77 21.71 0.39
C ASN A 257 9.95 22.11 -0.85
N ILE A 258 8.66 21.74 -0.90
CA ILE A 258 7.76 22.13 -2.00
C ILE A 258 7.46 23.64 -1.93
N ASN A 259 7.26 24.20 -0.74
CA ASN A 259 7.04 25.62 -0.54
C ASN A 259 8.27 26.43 -0.98
N ASP A 260 9.47 26.02 -0.56
CA ASP A 260 10.73 26.65 -0.96
C ASP A 260 10.94 26.59 -2.47
N MET A 261 10.68 25.45 -3.08
CA MET A 261 10.76 25.29 -4.54
C MET A 261 9.77 26.26 -5.23
N SER A 262 8.52 26.32 -4.76
CA SER A 262 7.48 27.20 -5.30
C SER A 262 7.88 28.67 -5.24
N MET A 263 8.45 29.11 -4.12
CA MET A 263 8.92 30.47 -3.92
C MET A 263 10.13 30.80 -4.82
N LYS A 264 11.12 29.90 -4.91
CA LYS A 264 12.29 30.09 -5.77
C LYS A 264 11.90 30.22 -7.26
N ILE A 265 10.96 29.36 -7.71
CA ILE A 265 10.46 29.45 -9.09
C ILE A 265 9.72 30.77 -9.31
N SER A 266 8.85 31.18 -8.37
CA SER A 266 8.12 32.45 -8.45
C SER A 266 9.06 33.65 -8.52
N GLN A 267 10.13 33.64 -7.73
CA GLN A 267 11.14 34.69 -7.73
C GLN A 267 11.94 34.70 -9.04
N ALA A 268 12.33 33.53 -9.55
CA ALA A 268 13.03 33.44 -10.84
C ALA A 268 12.18 33.97 -12.00
N GLU A 269 10.90 33.58 -12.02
CA GLU A 269 9.93 34.04 -13.03
C GLU A 269 9.75 35.57 -12.97
N LYS A 270 9.64 36.14 -11.77
CA LYS A 270 9.51 37.58 -11.58
C LYS A 270 10.76 38.31 -12.11
N ILE A 271 11.96 37.85 -11.73
CA ILE A 271 13.22 38.41 -12.21
C ILE A 271 13.30 38.33 -13.74
N GLN A 272 12.89 37.21 -14.32
CA GLN A 272 12.87 37.03 -15.77
C GLN A 272 11.89 38.00 -16.47
N GLN A 273 10.69 38.20 -15.90
CA GLN A 273 9.71 39.16 -16.44
C GLN A 273 10.21 40.61 -16.35
N GLU A 274 10.78 41.00 -15.19
CA GLU A 274 11.37 42.32 -14.98
C GLU A 274 12.52 42.56 -15.96
N PHE A 275 13.40 41.56 -16.17
CA PHE A 275 14.48 41.63 -17.14
C PHE A 275 13.98 41.84 -18.58
N ILE A 276 13.02 40.99 -19.02
CA ILE A 276 12.44 41.15 -20.38
C ILE A 276 11.81 42.52 -20.57
N SER A 277 11.07 43.00 -19.55
CA SER A 277 10.45 44.32 -19.59
C SER A 277 11.48 45.46 -19.68
N SER A 278 12.52 45.39 -18.85
CA SER A 278 13.60 46.41 -18.82
C SER A 278 14.34 46.44 -20.14
N VAL A 279 14.78 45.28 -20.65
CA VAL A 279 15.46 45.17 -21.95
C VAL A 279 14.59 45.71 -23.10
N SER A 280 13.28 45.37 -23.09
CA SER A 280 12.36 45.86 -24.13
C SER A 280 12.23 47.36 -24.10
N HIS A 281 12.24 47.97 -22.90
CA HIS A 281 12.17 49.41 -22.75
C HIS A 281 13.45 50.13 -23.21
N GLU A 282 14.63 49.60 -22.80
CA GLU A 282 15.93 50.13 -23.16
C GLU A 282 16.25 50.00 -24.67
N LEU A 283 15.74 48.94 -25.34
CA LEU A 283 15.87 48.78 -26.78
C LEU A 283 14.90 49.68 -27.57
N ARG A 284 13.69 49.95 -27.05
CA ARG A 284 12.68 50.74 -27.75
C ARG A 284 13.10 52.20 -27.94
N THR A 285 13.73 52.79 -26.91
CA THR A 285 14.12 54.21 -26.93
C THR A 285 15.10 54.54 -28.06
N PRO A 286 16.25 53.92 -28.18
CA PRO A 286 17.21 54.18 -29.31
C PRO A 286 16.60 53.80 -30.67
N LEU A 287 15.81 52.74 -30.75
CA LEU A 287 15.14 52.34 -31.99
C LEU A 287 14.15 53.39 -32.47
N THR A 288 13.38 54.01 -31.55
CA THR A 288 12.47 55.10 -31.88
C THR A 288 13.21 56.33 -32.40
N ALA A 289 14.36 56.67 -31.76
CA ALA A 289 15.18 57.78 -32.23
C ALA A 289 15.78 57.54 -33.63
N ILE A 290 16.28 56.30 -33.86
CA ILE A 290 16.81 55.91 -35.21
C ILE A 290 15.71 56.00 -36.26
N SER A 291 14.52 55.39 -35.97
CA SER A 291 13.40 55.40 -36.91
C SER A 291 12.89 56.78 -37.22
N GLY A 292 12.73 57.65 -36.18
CA GLY A 292 12.24 59.02 -36.36
C GLY A 292 13.21 59.88 -37.19
N TRP A 293 14.51 59.78 -36.96
CA TRP A 293 15.49 60.49 -37.77
C TRP A 293 15.62 59.93 -39.21
N ALA A 294 15.57 58.61 -39.36
CA ALA A 294 15.57 57.99 -40.67
C ALA A 294 14.34 58.39 -41.52
N GLU A 295 13.15 58.44 -40.87
CA GLU A 295 11.92 58.90 -41.50
C GLU A 295 12.01 60.40 -41.89
N THR A 296 12.51 61.27 -40.98
CA THR A 296 12.71 62.68 -41.24
C THR A 296 13.65 62.91 -42.44
N LEU A 297 14.76 62.18 -42.51
CA LEU A 297 15.74 62.27 -43.60
C LEU A 297 15.24 61.68 -44.92
N SER A 298 14.30 60.73 -44.87
CA SER A 298 13.69 60.16 -46.08
C SER A 298 12.68 61.06 -46.74
N VAL A 299 11.97 61.93 -45.97
CA VAL A 299 10.95 62.89 -46.50
C VAL A 299 11.59 64.09 -47.13
N ASP A 300 12.72 64.58 -46.60
CA ASP A 300 13.42 65.77 -47.11
C ASP A 300 14.94 65.54 -47.22
N PRO A 301 15.40 64.79 -48.26
CA PRO A 301 16.77 64.44 -48.40
C PRO A 301 17.57 65.63 -48.89
N GLY A 302 18.23 66.40 -48.01
CA GLY A 302 19.28 67.34 -48.36
C GLY A 302 18.89 68.85 -48.47
N SER A 303 17.70 69.22 -47.97
CA SER A 303 17.30 70.66 -47.86
C SER A 303 18.15 71.45 -46.85
N ASN A 304 18.71 70.76 -45.83
CA ASN A 304 19.62 71.37 -44.85
C ASN A 304 20.75 70.37 -44.48
N LEU A 305 21.95 70.67 -45.00
CA LEU A 305 23.13 69.80 -44.85
C LEU A 305 23.51 69.59 -43.37
N ASP A 306 23.27 70.58 -42.49
CA ASP A 306 23.57 70.50 -41.08
C ASP A 306 22.56 69.62 -40.35
N GLN A 307 21.29 69.63 -40.73
CA GLN A 307 20.25 68.76 -40.21
C GLN A 307 20.47 67.32 -40.63
N THR A 308 20.87 67.08 -41.87
CA THR A 308 21.25 65.74 -42.38
C THR A 308 22.44 65.20 -41.62
N LYS A 309 23.52 65.95 -41.42
CA LYS A 309 24.67 65.56 -40.62
C LYS A 309 24.30 65.24 -39.14
N ARG A 310 23.45 66.05 -38.52
CA ARG A 310 22.97 65.79 -37.14
C ARG A 310 22.13 64.53 -37.05
N GLY A 311 21.18 64.33 -37.96
CA GLY A 311 20.34 63.15 -38.01
C GLY A 311 21.12 61.86 -38.19
N LEU A 312 22.05 61.83 -39.15
CA LEU A 312 22.96 60.69 -39.36
C LEU A 312 23.87 60.46 -38.13
N GLY A 313 24.36 61.53 -37.50
CA GLY A 313 25.15 61.42 -36.27
C GLY A 313 24.36 60.75 -35.12
N ILE A 314 23.06 61.09 -34.94
CA ILE A 314 22.20 60.49 -33.93
C ILE A 314 21.94 59.01 -34.27
N ILE A 315 21.63 58.70 -35.54
CA ILE A 315 21.41 57.33 -35.97
C ILE A 315 22.66 56.47 -35.68
N LEU A 316 23.84 56.96 -36.02
CA LEU A 316 25.10 56.25 -35.76
C LEU A 316 25.39 56.07 -34.29
N LYS A 317 25.12 57.12 -33.47
CA LYS A 317 25.30 57.05 -32.02
C LYS A 317 24.36 56.00 -31.36
N GLU A 318 23.09 56.04 -31.72
CA GLU A 318 22.10 55.11 -31.12
C GLU A 318 22.30 53.68 -31.66
N SER A 319 22.77 53.52 -32.92
CA SER A 319 23.13 52.18 -33.43
C SER A 319 24.32 51.58 -32.70
N ARG A 320 25.38 52.37 -32.41
CA ARG A 320 26.51 51.89 -31.58
C ARG A 320 26.06 51.53 -30.17
N ARG A 321 25.19 52.37 -29.55
CA ARG A 321 24.63 52.07 -28.23
C ARG A 321 23.85 50.76 -28.20
N LEU A 322 23.05 50.49 -29.26
CA LEU A 322 22.33 49.21 -29.37
C LEU A 322 23.30 48.01 -29.53
N THR A 323 24.37 48.17 -30.26
CA THR A 323 25.39 47.12 -30.42
C THR A 323 26.00 46.75 -29.08
N THR A 324 26.47 47.78 -28.32
CA THR A 324 27.04 47.57 -27.00
C THR A 324 26.02 46.89 -26.04
N MET A 325 24.78 47.34 -26.05
CA MET A 325 23.72 46.75 -25.20
C MET A 325 23.46 45.27 -25.55
N VAL A 326 23.46 44.91 -26.82
CA VAL A 326 23.32 43.52 -27.25
C VAL A 326 24.53 42.69 -26.83
N GLU A 327 25.76 43.23 -26.93
CA GLU A 327 26.97 42.56 -26.43
C GLU A 327 26.91 42.31 -24.93
N GLU A 328 26.51 43.28 -24.12
CA GLU A 328 26.30 43.17 -22.66
C GLU A 328 25.23 42.11 -22.32
N LEU A 329 24.12 42.08 -23.07
CA LEU A 329 23.08 41.07 -22.93
C LEU A 329 23.57 39.65 -23.21
N LEU A 330 24.37 39.48 -24.26
CA LEU A 330 24.99 38.19 -24.63
C LEU A 330 25.99 37.74 -23.56
N GLU A 331 26.74 38.65 -22.99
CA GLU A 331 27.68 38.37 -21.92
C GLU A 331 26.94 37.96 -20.64
N PHE A 332 25.85 38.67 -20.25
CA PHE A 332 24.98 38.33 -19.14
C PHE A 332 24.36 36.95 -19.32
N THR A 333 23.87 36.58 -20.52
CA THR A 333 23.29 35.23 -20.74
C THR A 333 24.33 34.12 -20.61
N LYS A 334 25.58 34.36 -21.05
CA LYS A 334 26.68 33.41 -20.84
C LYS A 334 27.02 33.21 -19.37
N MET A 335 26.93 34.26 -18.57
CA MET A 335 27.13 34.17 -17.11
C MET A 335 26.01 33.33 -16.43
N GLN A 336 24.75 33.53 -16.84
CA GLN A 336 23.62 32.75 -16.31
C GLN A 336 23.70 31.24 -16.64
N ASP A 337 24.18 30.89 -17.82
CA ASP A 337 24.35 29.50 -18.24
C ASP A 337 25.52 28.78 -17.53
N GLY A 338 26.22 29.42 -16.62
CA GLY A 338 27.40 28.85 -15.96
C GLY A 338 28.57 28.60 -16.88
N ARG A 339 28.54 29.17 -18.08
CA ARG A 339 29.61 29.04 -19.10
C ARG A 339 30.71 30.08 -18.91
N PHE A 340 30.60 30.91 -17.87
CA PHE A 340 31.64 31.87 -17.52
C PHE A 340 32.77 31.12 -16.80
N THR A 341 33.89 30.98 -17.48
CA THR A 341 35.14 30.42 -16.92
C THR A 341 36.04 31.58 -16.54
N LEU A 342 36.22 31.79 -15.25
CA LEU A 342 37.30 32.66 -14.76
C LEU A 342 38.64 32.05 -15.18
N ARG A 343 39.44 32.84 -15.92
CA ARG A 343 40.85 32.55 -16.12
C ARG A 343 41.60 33.16 -14.97
N VAL A 344 41.87 32.34 -14.00
CA VAL A 344 42.64 32.78 -12.82
C VAL A 344 44.10 32.86 -13.25
N GLU A 345 44.68 34.06 -13.24
CA GLU A 345 46.08 34.30 -13.56
C GLU A 345 46.74 35.22 -12.53
N SER A 346 48.07 35.29 -12.59
CA SER A 346 48.85 36.18 -11.70
C SER A 346 48.82 37.57 -12.27
N VAL A 347 48.15 38.49 -11.54
CA VAL A 347 47.97 39.89 -11.98
C VAL A 347 48.77 40.83 -11.09
N ASP A 348 49.55 41.71 -11.73
CA ASP A 348 50.18 42.83 -11.06
C ASP A 348 49.17 43.99 -10.98
N LEU A 349 48.58 44.19 -9.83
CA LEU A 349 47.53 45.16 -9.62
C LEU A 349 48.02 46.63 -9.81
N ALA A 350 49.29 46.88 -9.53
CA ALA A 350 49.88 48.21 -9.70
C ALA A 350 50.05 48.56 -11.18
N SER A 351 50.56 47.64 -11.97
CA SER A 351 50.68 47.78 -13.40
C SER A 351 49.32 47.93 -14.13
N GLU A 352 48.30 47.14 -13.71
CA GLU A 352 46.93 47.23 -14.28
C GLU A 352 46.28 48.57 -13.97
N LEU A 353 46.50 49.09 -12.72
CA LEU A 353 46.00 50.42 -12.34
C LEU A 353 46.67 51.55 -13.13
N GLU A 354 47.99 51.45 -13.32
CA GLU A 354 48.77 52.43 -14.15
C GLU A 354 48.29 52.46 -15.61
N ASP A 355 48.08 51.28 -16.18
CA ASP A 355 47.54 51.14 -17.56
C ASP A 355 46.13 51.70 -17.68
N ALA A 356 45.28 51.47 -16.67
CA ALA A 356 43.92 52.06 -16.61
C ALA A 356 43.97 53.58 -16.54
N ILE A 357 44.81 54.16 -15.66
CA ILE A 357 45.02 55.60 -15.56
C ILE A 357 45.52 56.17 -16.89
N TYR A 358 46.51 55.59 -17.48
CA TYR A 358 47.04 56.01 -18.77
C TYR A 358 45.99 55.99 -19.87
N THR A 359 45.19 54.95 -19.94
CA THR A 359 44.11 54.81 -20.92
C THR A 359 43.05 55.90 -20.82
N TYR A 360 42.71 56.32 -19.62
CA TYR A 360 41.66 57.32 -19.40
C TYR A 360 42.23 58.72 -19.17
N PHE A 361 43.56 58.92 -19.19
CA PHE A 361 44.22 60.21 -18.90
C PHE A 361 43.75 61.34 -19.84
N GLU A 362 43.63 61.09 -21.14
CA GLU A 362 43.16 62.08 -22.08
C GLU A 362 41.67 62.45 -21.89
N LEU A 363 40.85 61.48 -21.44
CA LEU A 363 39.45 61.72 -21.14
C LEU A 363 39.33 62.66 -19.93
N PHE A 364 40.09 62.38 -18.85
CA PHE A 364 40.14 63.22 -17.66
C PHE A 364 40.60 64.63 -17.97
N ARG A 365 41.61 64.79 -18.82
CA ARG A 365 42.09 66.07 -19.24
C ARG A 365 41.07 66.88 -20.06
N GLN A 366 40.30 66.23 -20.93
CA GLN A 366 39.21 66.88 -21.68
C GLN A 366 38.06 67.35 -20.80
N GLU A 367 37.79 66.65 -19.72
CA GLU A 367 36.77 66.99 -18.70
C GLU A 367 37.29 67.95 -17.63
N GLY A 368 38.57 68.38 -17.71
CA GLY A 368 39.16 69.30 -16.76
C GLY A 368 39.47 68.70 -15.39
N ILE A 369 39.59 67.39 -15.32
CA ILE A 369 39.90 66.64 -14.09
C ILE A 369 41.41 66.41 -14.02
N GLU A 370 42.05 66.90 -12.94
CA GLU A 370 43.46 66.66 -12.67
C GLU A 370 43.61 65.32 -11.91
N VAL A 371 44.25 64.37 -12.55
CA VAL A 371 44.50 63.04 -11.97
C VAL A 371 45.93 62.98 -11.48
N SER A 372 46.10 62.68 -10.21
CA SER A 372 47.39 62.45 -9.57
C SER A 372 47.44 61.05 -9.05
N TYR A 373 48.41 60.27 -9.50
CA TYR A 373 48.66 58.90 -9.02
C TYR A 373 50.02 58.87 -8.32
N LYS A 374 50.04 58.29 -7.15
CA LYS A 374 51.26 57.99 -6.41
C LYS A 374 51.34 56.46 -6.25
N GLY A 375 52.25 55.88 -6.97
CA GLY A 375 52.52 54.43 -6.85
C GLY A 375 52.94 54.04 -5.41
N PRO A 376 52.82 52.76 -5.07
CA PRO A 376 53.29 52.26 -3.78
C PRO A 376 54.79 52.42 -3.62
N ASP A 377 55.25 52.75 -2.38
CA ASP A 377 56.67 52.93 -2.07
C ASP A 377 57.43 51.56 -1.96
N GLU A 378 56.71 50.41 -1.91
CA GLU A 378 57.23 49.07 -1.89
C GLU A 378 56.60 48.23 -3.03
N ASP A 379 57.33 47.21 -3.54
CA ASP A 379 56.82 46.27 -4.52
C ASP A 379 55.61 45.57 -4.00
N VAL A 380 54.45 45.74 -4.67
CA VAL A 380 53.21 45.06 -4.37
C VAL A 380 53.27 43.65 -4.98
N PRO A 381 53.17 42.57 -4.20
CA PRO A 381 53.23 41.25 -4.78
C PRO A 381 52.03 41.02 -5.70
N PRO A 382 52.19 40.30 -6.84
CA PRO A 382 51.09 39.98 -7.71
C PRO A 382 50.02 39.13 -7.00
N ILE A 383 48.77 39.40 -7.30
CA ILE A 383 47.65 38.63 -6.80
C ILE A 383 47.19 37.58 -7.79
N VAL A 384 46.57 36.51 -7.28
CA VAL A 384 45.92 35.50 -8.11
C VAL A 384 44.45 35.89 -8.21
N ALA A 385 44.05 36.42 -9.39
CA ALA A 385 42.73 36.96 -9.65
C ALA A 385 42.11 36.39 -10.93
#